data_97c3bfa38f3625ed09340e546ff98c49
#
_entry.id   97c3bfa38f3625ed09340e546ff98c49
#
_cell.length_a   1.000
_cell.length_b   1.000
_cell.length_c   1.000
_cell.angle_alpha   90.00
_cell.angle_beta   90.00
_cell.angle_gamma   90.00
#
_symmetry.space_group_name_H-M   'P 1'
#
loop_
_entity.id
_entity.type
_entity.pdbx_description
1 polymer ?
#
loop_
_entity_poly.entity_id
_entity_poly.type
_entity_poly.pdbx_seq_one_letter_code
_entity_poly.pdbx_strand_id
1 'polypeptide(L)'
;MSLIERLAAKLVLSDSRAPDDGKRRAAVAALIDGNDRVLLMKRTERTGDPWSGHISLPGGRHDAIDPDLLATAIRETHEELAIDLAGARVLGNLPALHPRTSGPNGVEVTPFVFATSQAVEPRPSAEAEAAFWLPLELARSGVIDGTYVYPGSGMTFPSWTYEGHIIWGLTMRILGELLDVAKE
;
A
#
# COMPACT_ATOMS: atom_id res chain seq x y z
N MET A 1 6.74 -2.04 -23.49
CA MET A 1 6.48 -2.92 -22.33
C MET A 1 5.63 -2.15 -21.34
N SER A 2 4.47 -2.68 -20.93
CA SER A 2 3.58 -2.01 -19.95
C SER A 2 4.25 -1.95 -18.57
N LEU A 3 3.70 -1.13 -17.65
CA LEU A 3 4.17 -1.07 -16.27
C LEU A 3 4.11 -2.46 -15.60
N ILE A 4 2.98 -3.16 -15.77
CA ILE A 4 2.79 -4.51 -15.22
C ILE A 4 3.82 -5.51 -15.75
N GLU A 5 4.14 -5.45 -17.05
CA GLU A 5 5.17 -6.33 -17.64
C GLU A 5 6.56 -6.05 -17.08
N ARG A 6 6.93 -4.77 -16.88
CA ARG A 6 8.20 -4.39 -16.26
C ARG A 6 8.29 -4.86 -14.82
N LEU A 7 7.23 -4.67 -14.05
CA LEU A 7 7.16 -5.15 -12.66
C LEU A 7 7.25 -6.68 -12.60
N ALA A 8 6.50 -7.39 -13.44
CA ALA A 8 6.49 -8.84 -13.49
C ALA A 8 7.86 -9.44 -13.88
N ALA A 9 8.65 -8.71 -14.65
CA ALA A 9 9.99 -9.14 -15.04
C ALA A 9 11.04 -8.98 -13.92
N LYS A 10 10.79 -8.08 -12.96
CA LYS A 10 11.79 -7.69 -11.95
C LYS A 10 11.41 -8.09 -10.51
N LEU A 11 10.12 -8.16 -10.22
CA LEU A 11 9.65 -8.58 -8.90
C LEU A 11 9.73 -10.10 -8.76
N VAL A 12 10.07 -10.52 -7.57
CA VAL A 12 10.09 -11.93 -7.16
C VAL A 12 9.22 -12.06 -5.91
N LEU A 13 8.43 -13.11 -5.84
CA LEU A 13 7.74 -13.46 -4.60
C LEU A 13 8.76 -14.18 -3.70
N SER A 14 9.24 -13.48 -2.68
CA SER A 14 10.09 -14.08 -1.65
C SER A 14 9.27 -14.88 -0.64
N ASP A 15 9.93 -15.59 0.24
CA ASP A 15 9.27 -16.34 1.33
C ASP A 15 8.39 -15.38 2.15
N SER A 16 7.09 -15.61 2.11
CA SER A 16 6.07 -14.78 2.77
C SER A 16 5.77 -15.20 4.21
N ARG A 17 6.43 -16.25 4.73
CA ARG A 17 6.26 -16.67 6.12
C ARG A 17 6.71 -15.57 7.07
N ALA A 18 5.88 -15.30 8.09
CA ALA A 18 6.28 -14.43 9.18
C ALA A 18 7.26 -15.17 10.10
N PRO A 19 8.53 -14.74 10.26
CA PRO A 19 9.42 -15.34 11.21
C PRO A 19 8.90 -15.20 12.65
N ASP A 20 9.05 -16.24 13.45
CA ASP A 20 8.71 -16.22 14.87
C ASP A 20 9.88 -15.62 15.70
N ASP A 21 10.05 -14.29 15.55
CA ASP A 21 11.11 -13.52 16.23
C ASP A 21 10.55 -12.46 17.18
N GLY A 22 9.25 -12.54 17.49
CA GLY A 22 8.54 -11.61 18.37
C GLY A 22 8.31 -10.22 17.80
N LYS A 23 8.69 -9.93 16.54
CA LYS A 23 8.45 -8.63 15.91
C LYS A 23 7.04 -8.55 15.37
N ARG A 24 6.46 -7.35 15.47
CA ARG A 24 5.16 -7.07 14.85
C ARG A 24 5.31 -6.90 13.34
N ARG A 25 4.45 -7.59 12.60
CA ARG A 25 4.43 -7.55 11.14
C ARG A 25 3.08 -7.14 10.61
N ALA A 26 3.12 -6.53 9.45
CA ALA A 26 1.95 -6.18 8.66
C ALA A 26 2.24 -6.43 7.17
N ALA A 27 1.18 -6.56 6.40
CA ALA A 27 1.28 -6.70 4.97
C ALA A 27 0.25 -5.79 4.28
N VAL A 28 0.63 -5.23 3.14
CA VAL A 28 -0.24 -4.38 2.32
C VAL A 28 -0.26 -4.86 0.88
N ALA A 29 -1.35 -4.59 0.17
CA ALA A 29 -1.53 -4.95 -1.23
C ALA A 29 -1.44 -3.71 -2.14
N ALA A 30 -0.46 -3.68 -3.02
CA ALA A 30 -0.40 -2.74 -4.14
C ALA A 30 -1.09 -3.39 -5.35
N LEU A 31 -2.41 -3.22 -5.46
CA LEU A 31 -3.19 -3.72 -6.59
C LEU A 31 -3.11 -2.73 -7.75
N ILE A 32 -2.59 -3.19 -8.89
CA ILE A 32 -2.44 -2.41 -10.12
C ILE A 32 -3.41 -2.92 -11.17
N ASP A 33 -4.17 -2.02 -11.78
CA ASP A 33 -5.09 -2.36 -12.87
C ASP A 33 -4.43 -2.24 -14.26
N GLY A 34 -5.17 -2.66 -15.29
CA GLY A 34 -4.71 -2.62 -16.68
C GLY A 34 -4.49 -1.21 -17.26
N ASN A 35 -4.85 -0.16 -16.53
CA ASN A 35 -4.61 1.25 -16.87
C ASN A 35 -3.44 1.86 -16.09
N ASP A 36 -2.57 1.03 -15.50
CA ASP A 36 -1.43 1.46 -14.71
C ASP A 36 -1.82 2.35 -13.51
N ARG A 37 -2.98 2.08 -12.88
CA ARG A 37 -3.44 2.74 -11.67
C ARG A 37 -3.29 1.82 -10.47
N VAL A 38 -2.93 2.38 -9.33
CA VAL A 38 -2.86 1.66 -8.05
C VAL A 38 -4.07 2.01 -7.17
N LEU A 39 -4.63 1.00 -6.52
CA LEU A 39 -5.73 1.18 -5.57
C LEU A 39 -5.21 1.70 -4.24
N LEU A 40 -5.79 2.80 -3.78
CA LEU A 40 -5.55 3.41 -2.48
C LEU A 40 -6.86 3.57 -1.72
N MET A 41 -6.77 3.69 -0.40
CA MET A 41 -7.89 3.97 0.48
C MET A 41 -7.58 5.09 1.47
N LYS A 42 -8.61 5.80 1.90
CA LYS A 42 -8.54 6.72 3.04
C LYS A 42 -9.01 5.96 4.28
N ARG A 43 -8.13 5.84 5.26
CA ARG A 43 -8.48 5.21 6.55
C ARG A 43 -9.51 6.06 7.28
N THR A 44 -10.47 5.40 7.94
CA THR A 44 -11.44 6.08 8.79
C THR A 44 -10.71 6.76 9.97
N GLU A 45 -11.17 7.96 10.34
CA GLU A 45 -10.63 8.66 11.49
C GLU A 45 -11.01 7.95 12.79
N ARG A 46 -10.01 7.59 13.58
CA ARG A 46 -10.17 6.93 14.90
C ARG A 46 -9.25 7.59 15.93
N THR A 47 -9.81 7.92 17.08
CA THR A 47 -9.03 8.46 18.21
C THR A 47 -7.97 7.44 18.67
N GLY A 48 -6.72 7.86 18.78
CA GLY A 48 -5.60 7.00 19.23
C GLY A 48 -4.92 6.18 18.14
N ASP A 49 -5.39 6.22 16.89
CA ASP A 49 -4.69 5.65 15.75
C ASP A 49 -3.77 6.70 15.11
N PRO A 50 -2.44 6.54 15.15
CA PRO A 50 -1.50 7.50 14.57
C PRO A 50 -1.57 7.60 13.04
N TRP A 51 -2.25 6.65 12.38
CA TRP A 51 -2.46 6.64 10.93
C TRP A 51 -3.90 6.97 10.54
N SER A 52 -4.69 7.47 11.49
CA SER A 52 -6.07 7.89 11.32
C SER A 52 -6.22 8.92 10.19
N GLY A 53 -7.15 8.70 9.28
CA GLY A 53 -7.42 9.60 8.15
C GLY A 53 -6.34 9.62 7.04
N HIS A 54 -5.25 8.84 7.18
CA HIS A 54 -4.19 8.79 6.17
C HIS A 54 -4.61 7.99 4.94
N ILE A 55 -4.00 8.33 3.81
CA ILE A 55 -4.11 7.53 2.59
C ILE A 55 -3.12 6.38 2.67
N SER A 56 -3.61 5.17 2.42
CA SER A 56 -2.81 3.94 2.49
C SER A 56 -3.15 2.97 1.36
N LEU A 57 -2.25 2.02 1.14
CA LEU A 57 -2.58 0.76 0.49
C LEU A 57 -3.49 -0.04 1.44
N PRO A 58 -4.44 -0.84 0.94
CA PRO A 58 -5.18 -1.78 1.78
C PRO A 58 -4.22 -2.79 2.41
N GLY A 59 -4.48 -3.14 3.67
CA GLY A 59 -3.63 -4.05 4.42
C GLY A 59 -3.65 -3.79 5.91
N GLY A 60 -3.02 -4.69 6.66
CA GLY A 60 -3.05 -4.61 8.11
C GLY A 60 -2.06 -5.53 8.79
N ARG A 61 -2.29 -5.77 10.08
CA ARG A 61 -1.42 -6.59 10.92
C ARG A 61 -1.57 -8.07 10.59
N HIS A 62 -0.44 -8.75 10.62
CA HIS A 62 -0.43 -10.21 10.58
C HIS A 62 -1.12 -10.77 11.82
N ASP A 63 -2.06 -11.67 11.59
CA ASP A 63 -2.77 -12.42 12.62
C ASP A 63 -2.30 -13.89 12.63
N ALA A 64 -2.38 -14.55 13.76
CA ALA A 64 -2.02 -15.96 13.91
C ALA A 64 -2.87 -16.92 13.05
N ILE A 65 -4.03 -16.49 12.58
CA ILE A 65 -4.88 -17.25 11.64
C ILE A 65 -4.35 -17.20 10.20
N ASP A 66 -3.53 -16.19 9.86
CA ASP A 66 -2.96 -16.06 8.53
C ASP A 66 -1.79 -17.06 8.37
N PRO A 67 -1.79 -17.89 7.34
CA PRO A 67 -0.69 -18.83 7.10
C PRO A 67 0.64 -18.11 6.80
N ASP A 68 0.57 -16.90 6.23
CA ASP A 68 1.71 -16.06 5.89
C ASP A 68 1.31 -14.59 5.66
N LEU A 69 2.29 -13.73 5.38
CA LEU A 69 2.08 -12.29 5.13
C LEU A 69 1.32 -12.00 3.83
N LEU A 70 1.44 -12.86 2.81
CA LEU A 70 0.66 -12.72 1.58
C LEU A 70 -0.83 -12.92 1.88
N ALA A 71 -1.16 -13.94 2.67
CA ALA A 71 -2.54 -14.18 3.10
C ALA A 71 -3.09 -13.02 3.95
N THR A 72 -2.25 -12.40 4.79
CA THR A 72 -2.60 -11.17 5.53
C THR A 72 -3.02 -10.06 4.56
N ALA A 73 -2.21 -9.76 3.54
CA ALA A 73 -2.54 -8.73 2.56
C ALA A 73 -3.86 -9.01 1.83
N ILE A 74 -4.11 -10.27 1.48
CA ILE A 74 -5.34 -10.71 0.80
C ILE A 74 -6.56 -10.55 1.73
N ARG A 75 -6.48 -11.04 2.97
CA ARG A 75 -7.56 -10.96 3.96
C ARG A 75 -7.94 -9.52 4.27
N GLU A 76 -6.94 -8.69 4.59
CA GLU A 76 -7.16 -7.29 4.94
C GLU A 76 -7.77 -6.49 3.76
N THR A 77 -7.31 -6.73 2.53
CA THR A 77 -7.90 -6.09 1.35
C THR A 77 -9.37 -6.46 1.16
N HIS A 78 -9.73 -7.71 1.45
CA HIS A 78 -11.12 -8.14 1.41
C HIS A 78 -11.94 -7.51 2.54
N GLU A 79 -11.42 -7.46 3.76
CA GLU A 79 -12.09 -6.88 4.93
C GLU A 79 -12.32 -5.37 4.77
N GLU A 80 -11.32 -4.64 4.29
CA GLU A 80 -11.38 -3.19 4.16
C GLU A 80 -12.18 -2.72 2.94
N LEU A 81 -12.09 -3.42 1.79
CA LEU A 81 -12.59 -2.95 0.50
C LEU A 81 -13.51 -3.94 -0.23
N ALA A 82 -13.81 -5.10 0.36
CA ALA A 82 -14.58 -6.19 -0.24
C ALA A 82 -14.02 -6.67 -1.61
N ILE A 83 -12.70 -6.61 -1.78
CA ILE A 83 -12.02 -7.07 -2.99
C ILE A 83 -11.44 -8.47 -2.77
N ASP A 84 -11.81 -9.40 -3.63
CA ASP A 84 -11.21 -10.73 -3.68
C ASP A 84 -9.99 -10.71 -4.60
N LEU A 85 -8.80 -10.86 -4.01
CA LEU A 85 -7.54 -10.92 -4.75
C LEU A 85 -7.22 -12.32 -5.31
N ALA A 86 -8.06 -13.34 -5.10
CA ALA A 86 -7.83 -14.68 -5.64
C ALA A 86 -7.78 -14.70 -7.19
N GLY A 87 -8.46 -13.76 -7.85
CA GLY A 87 -8.42 -13.57 -9.30
C GLY A 87 -7.29 -12.66 -9.79
N ALA A 88 -6.53 -12.03 -8.91
CA ALA A 88 -5.42 -11.17 -9.26
C ALA A 88 -4.12 -11.96 -9.39
N ARG A 89 -3.26 -11.54 -10.32
CA ARG A 89 -1.93 -12.13 -10.47
C ARG A 89 -0.98 -11.51 -9.43
N VAL A 90 -0.36 -12.33 -8.58
CA VAL A 90 0.74 -11.91 -7.72
C VAL A 90 1.98 -11.70 -8.58
N LEU A 91 2.56 -10.49 -8.58
CA LEU A 91 3.79 -10.17 -9.30
C LEU A 91 5.03 -10.40 -8.43
N GLY A 92 4.90 -10.27 -7.12
CA GLY A 92 5.98 -10.41 -6.15
C GLY A 92 5.77 -9.48 -4.97
N ASN A 93 6.83 -9.22 -4.22
CA ASN A 93 6.81 -8.26 -3.11
C ASN A 93 8.00 -7.29 -3.19
N LEU A 94 7.83 -6.12 -2.57
CA LEU A 94 8.91 -5.19 -2.31
C LEU A 94 9.61 -5.55 -0.98
N PRO A 95 10.84 -5.05 -0.74
CA PRO A 95 11.46 -5.17 0.56
C PRO A 95 10.57 -4.61 1.69
N ALA A 96 10.65 -5.23 2.85
CA ALA A 96 9.90 -4.78 4.01
C ALA A 96 10.39 -3.40 4.48
N LEU A 97 9.44 -2.56 4.88
CA LEU A 97 9.67 -1.18 5.31
C LEU A 97 9.22 -0.98 6.75
N HIS A 98 9.88 -0.03 7.43
CA HIS A 98 9.51 0.37 8.78
C HIS A 98 8.93 1.79 8.76
N PRO A 99 7.67 1.99 9.23
CA PRO A 99 7.15 3.33 9.42
C PRO A 99 7.98 4.09 10.46
N ARG A 100 8.37 5.32 10.16
CA ARG A 100 9.20 6.14 11.07
C ARG A 100 8.48 6.47 12.40
N THR A 101 7.15 6.47 12.38
CA THR A 101 6.29 6.82 13.52
C THR A 101 5.91 5.64 14.40
N SER A 102 6.38 4.42 14.10
CA SER A 102 5.95 3.22 14.82
C SER A 102 6.70 2.96 16.15
N GLY A 103 7.63 3.85 16.53
CA GLY A 103 8.38 3.77 17.78
C GLY A 103 9.40 2.62 17.82
N PRO A 104 10.07 2.39 18.98
CA PRO A 104 11.15 1.40 19.11
C PRO A 104 10.68 -0.06 18.92
N ASN A 105 9.39 -0.34 19.15
CA ASN A 105 8.75 -1.63 18.89
C ASN A 105 7.96 -1.60 17.59
N GLY A 106 8.52 -0.95 16.57
CA GLY A 106 7.88 -0.69 15.30
C GLY A 106 7.28 -1.92 14.61
N VAL A 107 6.43 -1.66 13.63
CA VAL A 107 5.89 -2.71 12.76
C VAL A 107 6.74 -2.78 11.49
N GLU A 108 7.02 -4.00 11.03
CA GLU A 108 7.62 -4.24 9.72
C GLU A 108 6.49 -4.49 8.71
N VAL A 109 6.46 -3.71 7.63
CA VAL A 109 5.39 -3.77 6.63
C VAL A 109 5.94 -4.32 5.32
N THR A 110 5.40 -5.43 4.85
CA THR A 110 5.76 -6.05 3.57
C THR A 110 4.71 -5.71 2.50
N PRO A 111 5.08 -4.98 1.43
CA PRO A 111 4.17 -4.70 0.33
C PRO A 111 4.19 -5.84 -0.69
N PHE A 112 3.02 -6.43 -0.96
CA PHE A 112 2.81 -7.37 -2.05
C PHE A 112 2.20 -6.65 -3.26
N VAL A 113 2.66 -6.97 -4.46
CA VAL A 113 2.24 -6.34 -5.69
C VAL A 113 1.36 -7.31 -6.48
N PHE A 114 0.17 -6.85 -6.80
CA PHE A 114 -0.83 -7.61 -7.55
C PHE A 114 -1.18 -6.87 -8.85
N ALA A 115 -1.51 -7.61 -9.88
CA ALA A 115 -2.06 -7.08 -11.11
C ALA A 115 -3.42 -7.69 -11.41
N THR A 116 -4.36 -6.87 -11.87
CA THR A 116 -5.67 -7.31 -12.34
C THR A 116 -6.00 -6.75 -13.71
N SER A 117 -6.58 -7.59 -14.57
CA SER A 117 -7.19 -7.17 -15.83
C SER A 117 -8.71 -7.00 -15.71
N GLN A 118 -9.29 -7.39 -14.59
CA GLN A 118 -10.72 -7.28 -14.35
C GLN A 118 -11.05 -5.88 -13.78
N ALA A 119 -12.24 -5.39 -14.11
CA ALA A 119 -12.78 -4.21 -13.44
C ALA A 119 -13.05 -4.56 -11.97
N VAL A 120 -12.43 -3.82 -11.07
CA VAL A 120 -12.58 -3.99 -9.62
C VAL A 120 -13.22 -2.72 -9.05
N GLU A 121 -14.35 -2.90 -8.39
CA GLU A 121 -15.04 -1.82 -7.67
C GLU A 121 -14.87 -2.01 -6.17
N PRO A 122 -14.05 -1.18 -5.50
CA PRO A 122 -13.88 -1.26 -4.06
C PRO A 122 -15.17 -0.85 -3.34
N ARG A 123 -15.51 -1.58 -2.29
CA ARG A 123 -16.60 -1.25 -1.38
C ARG A 123 -16.03 -1.02 0.00
N PRO A 124 -15.76 0.25 0.38
CA PRO A 124 -15.19 0.57 1.68
C PRO A 124 -16.02 0.02 2.85
N SER A 125 -15.36 -0.61 3.81
CA SER A 125 -15.94 -1.05 5.07
C SER A 125 -15.95 0.09 6.09
N ALA A 126 -16.29 -0.20 7.34
CA ALA A 126 -16.19 0.77 8.44
C ALA A 126 -14.73 1.24 8.73
N GLU A 127 -13.73 0.57 8.16
CA GLU A 127 -12.30 0.89 8.34
C GLU A 127 -11.76 1.82 7.25
N ALA A 128 -12.48 1.95 6.14
CA ALA A 128 -12.13 2.81 5.02
C ALA A 128 -13.23 3.84 4.76
N GLU A 129 -12.89 5.12 4.79
CA GLU A 129 -13.82 6.21 4.46
C GLU A 129 -14.04 6.33 2.95
N ALA A 130 -13.01 6.06 2.16
CA ALA A 130 -13.02 6.13 0.71
C ALA A 130 -11.99 5.17 0.10
N ALA A 131 -12.18 4.84 -1.18
CA ALA A 131 -11.17 4.17 -1.98
C ALA A 131 -11.15 4.81 -3.38
N PHE A 132 -9.96 4.88 -3.97
CA PHE A 132 -9.76 5.51 -5.29
C PHE A 132 -8.56 4.90 -6.01
N TRP A 133 -8.52 5.11 -7.31
CA TRP A 133 -7.44 4.66 -8.17
C TRP A 133 -6.51 5.83 -8.51
N LEU A 134 -5.24 5.73 -8.11
CA LEU A 134 -4.21 6.70 -8.45
C LEU A 134 -3.49 6.28 -9.73
N PRO A 135 -3.53 7.09 -10.82
CA PRO A 135 -2.70 6.85 -11.99
C PRO A 135 -1.22 7.02 -11.64
N LEU A 136 -0.43 5.94 -11.77
CA LEU A 136 0.99 5.94 -11.39
C LEU A 136 1.84 6.86 -12.27
N GLU A 137 1.40 7.15 -13.49
CA GLU A 137 2.05 8.13 -14.37
C GLU A 137 2.07 9.54 -13.76
N LEU A 138 1.01 9.95 -13.04
CA LEU A 138 0.98 11.26 -12.37
C LEU A 138 2.04 11.36 -11.27
N ALA A 139 2.23 10.28 -10.51
CA ALA A 139 3.29 10.22 -9.50
C ALA A 139 4.69 10.19 -10.14
N ARG A 140 4.84 9.48 -11.27
CA ARG A 140 6.11 9.37 -12.00
C ARG A 140 6.52 10.67 -12.66
N SER A 141 5.58 11.45 -13.19
CA SER A 141 5.84 12.71 -13.87
C SER A 141 6.16 13.88 -12.93
N GLY A 142 5.88 13.73 -11.63
CA GLY A 142 6.04 14.78 -10.64
C GLY A 142 4.95 15.85 -10.66
N VAL A 143 3.92 15.72 -11.52
CA VAL A 143 2.85 16.73 -11.66
C VAL A 143 1.99 16.88 -10.41
N ILE A 144 1.96 15.85 -9.55
CA ILE A 144 1.23 15.83 -8.28
C ILE A 144 2.12 16.03 -7.05
N ASP A 145 3.42 16.33 -7.26
CA ASP A 145 4.34 16.57 -6.17
C ASP A 145 3.92 17.76 -5.31
N GLY A 146 4.09 17.62 -4.01
CA GLY A 146 3.73 18.63 -3.02
C GLY A 146 4.48 18.45 -1.71
N THR A 147 4.05 19.21 -0.72
CA THR A 147 4.61 19.18 0.63
C THR A 147 3.49 19.03 1.65
N TYR A 148 3.61 18.07 2.53
CA TYR A 148 2.73 17.89 3.67
C TYR A 148 3.36 18.49 4.92
N VAL A 149 2.61 19.33 5.62
CA VAL A 149 3.01 19.88 6.93
C VAL A 149 2.37 19.04 8.03
N TYR A 150 3.20 18.38 8.85
CA TYR A 150 2.69 17.54 9.93
C TYR A 150 2.06 18.39 11.03
N PRO A 151 0.80 18.14 11.40
CA PRO A 151 0.08 18.94 12.38
C PRO A 151 0.81 19.01 13.73
N GLY A 152 0.90 20.21 14.30
CA GLY A 152 1.46 20.44 15.64
C GLY A 152 2.98 20.43 15.75
N SER A 153 3.72 19.99 14.73
CA SER A 153 5.20 19.96 14.76
C SER A 153 5.86 20.96 13.83
N GLY A 154 5.15 21.46 12.82
CA GLY A 154 5.73 22.27 11.74
C GLY A 154 6.69 21.51 10.80
N MET A 155 6.92 20.22 11.02
CA MET A 155 7.76 19.39 10.13
C MET A 155 7.09 19.21 8.79
N THR A 156 7.89 19.30 7.72
CA THR A 156 7.44 19.12 6.34
C THR A 156 7.95 17.81 5.77
N PHE A 157 7.11 17.18 4.97
CA PHE A 157 7.42 15.93 4.28
C PHE A 157 7.04 16.03 2.80
N PRO A 158 7.75 15.37 1.90
CA PRO A 158 7.30 15.23 0.53
C PRO A 158 5.96 14.49 0.49
N SER A 159 5.10 14.91 -0.43
CA SER A 159 3.78 14.33 -0.62
C SER A 159 3.36 14.36 -2.08
N TRP A 160 2.33 13.61 -2.42
CA TRP A 160 1.55 13.75 -3.64
C TRP A 160 0.15 14.23 -3.28
N THR A 161 -0.41 15.10 -4.12
CA THR A 161 -1.80 15.55 -3.96
C THR A 161 -2.60 15.14 -5.20
N TYR A 162 -3.61 14.31 -4.99
CA TYR A 162 -4.48 13.81 -6.05
C TYR A 162 -5.93 13.82 -5.59
N GLU A 163 -6.81 14.50 -6.34
CA GLU A 163 -8.24 14.61 -6.03
C GLU A 163 -8.56 15.02 -4.58
N GLY A 164 -7.76 15.93 -4.02
CA GLY A 164 -7.91 16.37 -2.63
C GLY A 164 -7.31 15.42 -1.57
N HIS A 165 -6.78 14.27 -1.98
CA HIS A 165 -6.11 13.33 -1.10
C HIS A 165 -4.60 13.62 -1.04
N ILE A 166 -4.04 13.61 0.18
CA ILE A 166 -2.60 13.80 0.40
C ILE A 166 -1.97 12.43 0.68
N ILE A 167 -1.09 12.01 -0.22
CA ILE A 167 -0.35 10.75 -0.13
C ILE A 167 1.07 11.08 0.32
N TRP A 168 1.49 10.57 1.46
CA TRP A 168 2.79 10.86 2.05
C TRP A 168 3.31 9.69 2.89
N GLY A 169 4.46 9.83 3.51
CA GLY A 169 5.00 8.89 4.47
C GLY A 169 5.27 7.50 3.89
N LEU A 170 4.80 6.45 4.59
CA LEU A 170 5.06 5.07 4.18
C LEU A 170 4.43 4.72 2.82
N THR A 171 3.20 5.16 2.59
CA THR A 171 2.52 4.89 1.31
C THR A 171 3.28 5.48 0.13
N MET A 172 3.68 6.74 0.22
CA MET A 172 4.50 7.38 -0.81
C MET A 172 5.84 6.67 -1.02
N ARG A 173 6.48 6.21 0.07
CA ARG A 173 7.75 5.44 -0.03
C ARG A 173 7.56 4.12 -0.75
N ILE A 174 6.52 3.34 -0.39
CA ILE A 174 6.21 2.07 -1.05
C ILE A 174 5.98 2.28 -2.55
N LEU A 175 5.16 3.27 -2.91
CA LEU A 175 4.87 3.56 -4.31
C LEU A 175 6.09 4.10 -5.06
N GLY A 176 6.97 4.87 -4.39
CA GLY A 176 8.25 5.31 -4.94
C GLY A 176 9.16 4.12 -5.25
N GLU A 177 9.32 3.16 -4.34
CA GLU A 177 10.09 1.94 -4.58
C GLU A 177 9.49 1.09 -5.71
N LEU A 178 8.15 0.99 -5.77
CA LEU A 178 7.45 0.32 -6.88
C LEU A 178 7.79 0.95 -8.23
N LEU A 179 7.76 2.27 -8.31
CA LEU A 179 8.10 3.02 -9.52
C LEU A 179 9.58 2.89 -9.88
N ASP A 180 10.48 2.83 -8.88
CA ASP A 180 11.91 2.62 -9.10
C ASP A 180 12.20 1.22 -9.67
N VAL A 181 11.53 0.17 -9.19
CA VAL A 181 11.60 -1.17 -9.78
C VAL A 181 11.12 -1.16 -11.24
N ALA A 182 10.10 -0.37 -11.55
CA ALA A 182 9.55 -0.30 -12.90
C ALA A 182 10.35 0.57 -13.88
N LYS A 183 11.41 1.28 -13.44
CA LYS A 183 12.31 2.04 -14.33
C LYS A 183 13.02 1.11 -15.32
N GLU A 184 13.30 1.65 -16.51
CA GLU A 184 14.03 0.93 -17.57
C GLU A 184 15.50 0.63 -17.20
#